data_60344b93747a81bfb2cf8cd26ea0329e
#
_entry.id   60344b93747a81bfb2cf8cd26ea0329e
#
_cell.length_a   1.000
_cell.length_b   1.000
_cell.length_c   1.000
_cell.angle_alpha   90.00
_cell.angle_beta   90.00
_cell.angle_gamma   90.00
#
_symmetry.space_group_name_H-M   'P 1'
#
loop_
_entity.id
_entity.type
_entity.pdbx_description
1 polymer ?
#
loop_
_entity_poly.entity_id
_entity_poly.type
_entity_poly.pdbx_seq_one_letter_code
_entity_poly.pdbx_strand_id
1 'polypeptide(L)'
;MTLPAPAARRPSAALLWVLLAAMGAGPLFNYGVSASSTVVMERLDVTSGQLGTVMTVVFAAAAVTSLGLGRAADRLSARAQLSIIFGGTAAALVLGAVAPSLPVLYAAAAVAGVTQAISNPTTNRIIRTVVPPERRIGWVGVKQSGVQAAQLVGGLFFPAASLALGWTGAALGAAVLIGALWVLALVAAPPLRSEERR
;
A
#
# COMPACT_ATOMS: atom_id res chain seq x y z
N MET A 1 -12.33 27.72 -36.97
CA MET A 1 -11.12 26.87 -37.08
C MET A 1 -10.83 26.38 -35.66
N THR A 2 -11.42 25.23 -35.30
CA THR A 2 -11.27 24.60 -33.97
C THR A 2 -9.97 23.83 -33.96
N LEU A 3 -9.03 24.23 -33.10
CA LEU A 3 -7.81 23.48 -32.88
C LEU A 3 -8.15 22.05 -32.41
N PRO A 4 -7.55 21.01 -32.98
CA PRO A 4 -7.78 19.66 -32.53
C PRO A 4 -7.35 19.55 -31.06
N ALA A 5 -8.25 18.99 -30.22
CA ALA A 5 -7.95 18.71 -28.82
C ALA A 5 -6.68 17.85 -28.74
N PRO A 6 -5.74 18.15 -27.81
CA PRO A 6 -4.53 17.36 -27.67
C PRO A 6 -4.91 15.90 -27.43
N ALA A 7 -4.34 15.02 -28.28
CA ALA A 7 -4.60 13.59 -28.22
C ALA A 7 -4.33 13.09 -26.79
N ALA A 8 -5.35 12.64 -26.10
CA ALA A 8 -5.24 12.09 -24.76
C ALA A 8 -4.23 10.92 -24.82
N ARG A 9 -3.08 11.07 -24.16
CA ARG A 9 -2.08 10.02 -24.08
C ARG A 9 -2.74 8.76 -23.53
N ARG A 10 -2.69 7.67 -24.27
CA ARG A 10 -3.23 6.39 -23.82
C ARG A 10 -2.52 6.01 -22.51
N PRO A 11 -3.27 5.68 -21.43
CA PRO A 11 -2.67 5.29 -20.17
C PRO A 11 -1.77 4.07 -20.38
N SER A 12 -0.54 4.11 -19.84
CA SER A 12 0.45 3.05 -20.05
C SER A 12 0.12 1.80 -19.23
N ALA A 13 0.51 0.62 -19.74
CA ALA A 13 0.42 -0.62 -18.96
C ALA A 13 1.24 -0.52 -17.66
N ALA A 14 2.37 0.18 -17.66
CA ALA A 14 3.17 0.43 -16.46
C ALA A 14 2.38 1.13 -15.36
N LEU A 15 1.53 2.10 -15.70
CA LEU A 15 0.66 2.74 -14.73
C LEU A 15 -0.34 1.75 -14.11
N LEU A 16 -0.92 0.85 -14.92
CA LEU A 16 -1.85 -0.16 -14.40
C LEU A 16 -1.16 -1.09 -13.39
N TRP A 17 0.06 -1.53 -13.66
CA TRP A 17 0.86 -2.33 -12.71
C TRP A 17 1.20 -1.56 -11.44
N VAL A 18 1.51 -0.28 -11.53
CA VAL A 18 1.71 0.58 -10.35
C VAL A 18 0.45 0.69 -9.51
N LEU A 19 -0.71 0.87 -10.14
CA LEU A 19 -2.00 0.95 -9.41
C LEU A 19 -2.37 -0.38 -8.75
N LEU A 20 -2.12 -1.50 -9.43
CA LEU A 20 -2.28 -2.84 -8.88
C LEU A 20 -1.36 -3.05 -7.67
N ALA A 21 -0.07 -2.71 -7.81
CA ALA A 21 0.90 -2.80 -6.71
C ALA A 21 0.53 -1.87 -5.54
N ALA A 22 0.05 -0.65 -5.79
CA ALA A 22 -0.38 0.28 -4.76
C ALA A 22 -1.58 -0.24 -3.95
N MET A 23 -2.50 -0.96 -4.60
CA MET A 23 -3.60 -1.63 -3.91
C MET A 23 -3.14 -2.80 -3.04
N GLY A 24 -2.14 -3.55 -3.48
CA GLY A 24 -1.56 -4.67 -2.73
C GLY A 24 -0.61 -4.23 -1.61
N ALA A 25 0.10 -3.11 -1.80
CA ALA A 25 1.05 -2.60 -0.80
C ALA A 25 0.36 -2.25 0.52
N GLY A 26 -0.81 -1.59 0.49
CA GLY A 26 -1.53 -1.19 1.69
C GLY A 26 -1.71 -2.32 2.72
N PRO A 27 -2.31 -3.45 2.36
CA PRO A 27 -2.55 -4.55 3.30
C PRO A 27 -1.36 -5.51 3.50
N LEU A 28 -0.21 -5.29 2.84
CA LEU A 28 0.91 -6.26 2.87
C LEU A 28 1.46 -6.51 4.27
N PHE A 29 1.54 -5.46 5.11
CA PHE A 29 1.95 -5.61 6.51
C PHE A 29 1.03 -6.58 7.27
N ASN A 30 -0.28 -6.45 7.10
CA ASN A 30 -1.27 -7.31 7.75
C ASN A 30 -1.09 -8.77 7.32
N TYR A 31 -0.91 -8.99 6.02
CA TYR A 31 -0.70 -10.34 5.49
C TYR A 31 0.60 -10.93 6.02
N GLY A 32 1.67 -10.13 6.11
CA GLY A 32 2.96 -10.56 6.66
C GLY A 32 2.84 -10.99 8.13
N VAL A 33 2.28 -10.15 8.99
CA VAL A 33 2.11 -10.46 10.41
C VAL A 33 1.20 -11.68 10.60
N SER A 34 0.10 -11.76 9.86
CA SER A 34 -0.84 -12.89 9.96
C SER A 34 -0.22 -14.19 9.48
N ALA A 35 0.46 -14.18 8.34
CA ALA A 35 1.09 -15.36 7.76
C ALA A 35 2.32 -15.87 8.54
N SER A 36 2.98 -14.98 9.30
CA SER A 36 4.13 -15.30 10.16
C SER A 36 3.76 -15.29 11.65
N SER A 37 2.48 -15.44 11.98
CA SER A 37 1.97 -15.26 13.36
C SER A 37 2.74 -16.04 14.40
N THR A 38 3.02 -17.33 14.17
CA THR A 38 3.80 -18.18 15.10
C THR A 38 5.18 -17.60 15.39
N VAL A 39 5.93 -17.22 14.34
CA VAL A 39 7.28 -16.65 14.49
C VAL A 39 7.26 -15.30 15.20
N VAL A 40 6.23 -14.47 14.92
CA VAL A 40 6.08 -13.17 15.59
C VAL A 40 5.70 -13.34 17.06
N MET A 41 4.80 -14.29 17.38
CA MET A 41 4.41 -14.58 18.77
C MET A 41 5.59 -15.09 19.59
N GLU A 42 6.35 -16.03 19.08
CA GLU A 42 7.56 -16.55 19.74
C GLU A 42 8.61 -15.46 19.97
N ARG A 43 8.84 -14.61 18.97
CA ARG A 43 9.82 -13.53 19.06
C ARG A 43 9.48 -12.47 20.10
N LEU A 44 8.20 -12.11 20.22
CA LEU A 44 7.74 -11.03 21.10
C LEU A 44 7.23 -11.54 22.45
N ASP A 45 7.18 -12.85 22.65
CA ASP A 45 6.61 -13.52 23.81
C ASP A 45 5.16 -13.03 24.09
N VAL A 46 4.32 -13.10 23.05
CA VAL A 46 2.93 -12.64 23.10
C VAL A 46 1.95 -13.74 22.74
N THR A 47 0.75 -13.65 23.30
CA THR A 47 -0.35 -14.57 23.01
C THR A 47 -1.00 -14.27 21.65
N SER A 48 -1.75 -15.24 21.11
CA SER A 48 -2.54 -15.06 19.89
C SER A 48 -3.58 -13.95 20.02
N GLY A 49 -4.19 -13.77 21.20
CA GLY A 49 -5.11 -12.68 21.47
C GLY A 49 -4.43 -11.31 21.39
N GLN A 50 -3.24 -11.17 21.98
CA GLN A 50 -2.46 -9.95 21.89
C GLN A 50 -2.00 -9.65 20.46
N LEU A 51 -1.58 -10.65 19.70
CA LEU A 51 -1.22 -10.47 18.30
C LEU A 51 -2.45 -10.08 17.47
N GLY A 52 -3.63 -10.64 17.76
CA GLY A 52 -4.89 -10.26 17.11
C GLY A 52 -5.23 -8.76 17.27
N THR A 53 -4.86 -8.14 18.39
CA THR A 53 -5.07 -6.70 18.58
C THR A 53 -4.21 -5.83 17.63
N VAL A 54 -3.13 -6.35 17.06
CA VAL A 54 -2.35 -5.66 16.02
C VAL A 54 -3.24 -5.37 14.80
N MET A 55 -4.07 -6.33 14.39
CA MET A 55 -5.04 -6.13 13.29
C MET A 55 -6.10 -5.09 13.65
N THR A 56 -6.56 -5.09 14.91
CA THR A 56 -7.47 -4.04 15.40
C THR A 56 -6.87 -2.66 15.28
N VAL A 57 -5.59 -2.49 15.66
CA VAL A 57 -4.86 -1.21 15.51
C VAL A 57 -4.76 -0.78 14.05
N VAL A 58 -4.43 -1.70 13.12
CA VAL A 58 -4.39 -1.39 11.69
C VAL A 58 -5.72 -0.85 11.20
N PHE A 59 -6.82 -1.57 11.47
CA PHE A 59 -8.14 -1.18 10.97
C PHE A 59 -8.69 0.06 11.68
N ALA A 60 -8.41 0.24 12.97
CA ALA A 60 -8.77 1.45 13.70
C ALA A 60 -8.04 2.68 13.14
N ALA A 61 -6.72 2.56 12.91
CA ALA A 61 -5.93 3.63 12.29
C ALA A 61 -6.44 3.95 10.87
N ALA A 62 -6.78 2.92 10.08
CA ALA A 62 -7.36 3.11 8.76
C ALA A 62 -8.72 3.82 8.83
N ALA A 63 -9.60 3.43 9.75
CA ALA A 63 -10.92 4.03 9.92
C ALA A 63 -10.83 5.50 10.32
N VAL A 64 -10.05 5.82 11.36
CA VAL A 64 -9.85 7.20 11.84
C VAL A 64 -9.25 8.08 10.75
N THR A 65 -8.23 7.55 10.06
CA THR A 65 -7.52 8.32 9.03
C THR A 65 -8.38 8.55 7.80
N SER A 66 -9.26 7.60 7.43
CA SER A 66 -10.13 7.72 6.27
C SER A 66 -11.07 8.93 6.34
N LEU A 67 -11.48 9.35 7.54
CA LEU A 67 -12.33 10.53 7.76
C LEU A 67 -11.67 11.84 7.33
N GLY A 68 -10.34 11.95 7.45
CA GLY A 68 -9.58 13.16 7.12
C GLY A 68 -8.82 13.08 5.79
N LEU A 69 -8.39 11.88 5.39
CA LEU A 69 -7.54 11.66 4.22
C LEU A 69 -8.21 12.02 2.89
N GLY A 70 -9.53 11.91 2.77
CA GLY A 70 -10.23 12.31 1.54
C GLY A 70 -9.95 13.77 1.18
N ARG A 71 -10.07 14.67 2.16
CA ARG A 71 -9.81 16.11 1.98
C ARG A 71 -8.32 16.43 1.83
N ALA A 72 -7.44 15.74 2.57
CA ALA A 72 -6.00 15.93 2.48
C ALA A 72 -5.44 15.37 1.16
N ALA A 73 -5.92 14.22 0.71
CA ALA A 73 -5.51 13.57 -0.54
C ALA A 73 -5.81 14.45 -1.76
N ASP A 74 -6.93 15.22 -1.74
CA ASP A 74 -7.26 16.13 -2.84
C ASP A 74 -6.24 17.26 -3.03
N ARG A 75 -5.46 17.60 -1.99
CA ARG A 75 -4.40 18.61 -2.03
C ARG A 75 -3.03 18.06 -2.43
N LEU A 76 -2.85 16.75 -2.37
CA LEU A 76 -1.58 16.09 -2.65
C LEU A 76 -1.46 15.70 -4.13
N SER A 77 -0.24 15.77 -4.68
CA SER A 77 0.06 15.23 -6.01
C SER A 77 -0.06 13.70 -6.01
N ALA A 78 -0.27 13.09 -7.19
CA ALA A 78 -0.29 11.63 -7.31
C ALA A 78 1.01 10.98 -6.81
N ARG A 79 2.16 11.62 -7.08
CA ARG A 79 3.46 11.15 -6.60
C ARG A 79 3.55 11.16 -5.08
N ALA A 80 3.07 12.22 -4.43
CA ALA A 80 3.06 12.30 -2.97
C ALA A 80 2.16 11.21 -2.35
N GLN A 81 0.97 10.97 -2.93
CA GLN A 81 0.07 9.93 -2.46
C GLN A 81 0.64 8.52 -2.65
N LEU A 82 1.26 8.24 -3.80
CA LEU A 82 1.95 6.96 -4.04
C LEU A 82 3.16 6.79 -3.09
N SER A 83 3.87 7.88 -2.76
CA SER A 83 4.95 7.85 -1.78
C SER A 83 4.44 7.54 -0.37
N ILE A 84 3.28 8.03 0.02
CA ILE A 84 2.65 7.66 1.29
C ILE A 84 2.30 6.17 1.30
N ILE A 85 1.77 5.62 0.21
CA ILE A 85 1.41 4.21 0.11
C ILE A 85 2.66 3.34 0.21
N PHE A 86 3.58 3.46 -0.72
CA PHE A 86 4.75 2.58 -0.78
C PHE A 86 5.76 2.87 0.33
N GLY A 87 6.11 4.15 0.55
CA GLY A 87 7.06 4.55 1.58
C GLY A 87 6.53 4.27 2.99
N GLY A 88 5.26 4.54 3.24
CA GLY A 88 4.62 4.22 4.51
C GLY A 88 4.51 2.71 4.75
N THR A 89 4.22 1.90 3.72
CA THR A 89 4.24 0.43 3.85
C THR A 89 5.65 -0.09 4.12
N ALA A 90 6.67 0.41 3.42
CA ALA A 90 8.05 0.06 3.69
C ALA A 90 8.46 0.45 5.12
N ALA A 91 8.08 1.65 5.59
CA ALA A 91 8.33 2.09 6.95
C ALA A 91 7.63 1.21 7.99
N ALA A 92 6.37 0.82 7.76
CA ALA A 92 5.64 -0.11 8.63
C ALA A 92 6.34 -1.48 8.72
N LEU A 93 6.80 -2.02 7.58
CA LEU A 93 7.54 -3.27 7.53
C LEU A 93 8.88 -3.17 8.26
N VAL A 94 9.64 -2.09 8.08
CA VAL A 94 10.91 -1.86 8.79
C VAL A 94 10.66 -1.72 10.29
N LEU A 95 9.69 -0.91 10.71
CA LEU A 95 9.34 -0.75 12.12
C LEU A 95 8.90 -2.08 12.74
N GLY A 96 8.07 -2.86 12.03
CA GLY A 96 7.65 -4.19 12.46
C GLY A 96 8.81 -5.20 12.52
N ALA A 97 9.75 -5.10 11.58
CA ALA A 97 10.95 -5.94 11.53
C ALA A 97 11.85 -5.78 12.77
N VAL A 98 12.03 -4.53 13.21
CA VAL A 98 12.90 -4.20 14.35
C VAL A 98 12.15 -4.06 15.67
N ALA A 99 10.83 -4.26 15.69
CA ALA A 99 10.02 -4.11 16.89
C ALA A 99 10.52 -5.03 18.03
N PRO A 100 10.96 -4.47 19.16
CA PRO A 100 11.39 -5.26 20.30
C PRO A 100 10.23 -5.67 21.23
N SER A 101 9.05 -5.12 21.00
CA SER A 101 7.88 -5.29 21.88
C SER A 101 6.57 -5.01 21.13
N LEU A 102 5.47 -5.47 21.71
CA LEU A 102 4.13 -5.30 21.14
C LEU A 102 3.73 -3.83 20.93
N PRO A 103 4.01 -2.87 21.84
CA PRO A 103 3.71 -1.45 21.59
C PRO A 103 4.41 -0.88 20.35
N VAL A 104 5.64 -1.28 20.05
CA VAL A 104 6.33 -0.84 18.83
C VAL A 104 5.71 -1.50 17.59
N LEU A 105 5.26 -2.75 17.71
CA LEU A 105 4.51 -3.40 16.64
C LEU A 105 3.15 -2.70 16.38
N TYR A 106 2.49 -2.17 17.43
CA TYR A 106 1.30 -1.34 17.27
C TYR A 106 1.59 -0.03 16.53
N ALA A 107 2.74 0.61 16.79
CA ALA A 107 3.14 1.79 16.02
C ALA A 107 3.32 1.46 14.53
N ALA A 108 3.96 0.33 14.21
CA ALA A 108 4.07 -0.16 12.83
C ALA A 108 2.69 -0.44 12.21
N ALA A 109 1.79 -1.06 12.98
CA ALA A 109 0.41 -1.35 12.58
C ALA A 109 -0.39 -0.05 12.30
N ALA A 110 -0.23 0.98 13.12
CA ALA A 110 -0.88 2.26 12.88
C ALA A 110 -0.39 2.92 11.57
N VAL A 111 0.91 2.89 11.29
CA VAL A 111 1.46 3.36 10.01
C VAL A 111 0.88 2.55 8.84
N ALA A 112 0.81 1.22 8.95
CA ALA A 112 0.22 0.37 7.93
C ALA A 112 -1.27 0.69 7.69
N GLY A 113 -2.03 0.98 8.74
CA GLY A 113 -3.43 1.39 8.64
C GLY A 113 -3.63 2.68 7.84
N VAL A 114 -2.77 3.68 8.07
CA VAL A 114 -2.78 4.94 7.30
C VAL A 114 -2.52 4.68 5.82
N THR A 115 -1.52 3.87 5.48
CA THR A 115 -1.18 3.56 4.09
C THR A 115 -2.28 2.78 3.39
N GLN A 116 -2.93 1.86 4.08
CA GLN A 116 -4.06 1.11 3.56
C GLN A 116 -5.26 2.01 3.27
N ALA A 117 -5.57 2.97 4.15
CA ALA A 117 -6.69 3.90 3.99
C ALA A 117 -6.57 4.77 2.73
N ILE A 118 -5.35 5.21 2.38
CA ILE A 118 -5.13 6.11 1.23
C ILE A 118 -5.06 5.37 -0.12
N SER A 119 -4.79 4.07 -0.13
CA SER A 119 -4.53 3.30 -1.37
C SER A 119 -5.72 3.35 -2.35
N ASN A 120 -6.93 3.12 -1.87
CA ASN A 120 -8.12 3.08 -2.73
C ASN A 120 -8.52 4.47 -3.29
N PRO A 121 -8.65 5.54 -2.49
CA PRO A 121 -8.96 6.87 -3.02
C PRO A 121 -7.90 7.37 -4.00
N THR A 122 -6.60 7.16 -3.72
CA THR A 122 -5.50 7.55 -4.63
C THR A 122 -5.62 6.88 -5.98
N THR A 123 -5.73 5.56 -6.01
CA THR A 123 -5.80 4.80 -7.27
C THR A 123 -7.06 5.11 -8.07
N ASN A 124 -8.20 5.30 -7.41
CA ASN A 124 -9.44 5.73 -8.06
C ASN A 124 -9.32 7.14 -8.65
N ARG A 125 -8.67 8.09 -7.95
CA ARG A 125 -8.44 9.44 -8.46
C ARG A 125 -7.56 9.41 -9.71
N ILE A 126 -6.45 8.67 -9.69
CA ILE A 126 -5.57 8.53 -10.84
C ILE A 126 -6.34 7.94 -12.04
N ILE A 127 -7.11 6.86 -11.84
CA ILE A 127 -7.92 6.27 -12.91
C ILE A 127 -8.91 7.29 -13.48
N ARG A 128 -9.63 8.03 -12.63
CA ARG A 128 -10.59 9.04 -13.10
C ARG A 128 -9.95 10.14 -13.94
N THR A 129 -8.72 10.50 -13.63
CA THR A 129 -8.03 11.61 -14.31
C THR A 129 -7.39 11.19 -15.64
N VAL A 130 -6.80 9.97 -15.71
CA VAL A 130 -5.98 9.59 -16.88
C VAL A 130 -6.60 8.50 -17.75
N VAL A 131 -7.64 7.80 -17.28
CA VAL A 131 -8.26 6.71 -18.03
C VAL A 131 -9.58 7.16 -18.66
N PRO A 132 -9.77 6.96 -19.98
CA PRO A 132 -11.03 7.25 -20.66
C PRO A 132 -12.21 6.51 -19.99
N PRO A 133 -13.40 7.13 -19.94
CA PRO A 133 -14.57 6.59 -19.23
C PRO A 133 -14.90 5.14 -19.58
N GLU A 134 -14.78 4.77 -20.85
CA GLU A 134 -15.14 3.44 -21.38
C GLU A 134 -14.24 2.33 -20.84
N ARG A 135 -13.02 2.67 -20.37
CA ARG A 135 -12.03 1.71 -19.86
C ARG A 135 -11.93 1.69 -18.34
N ARG A 136 -12.55 2.64 -17.63
CA ARG A 136 -12.40 2.78 -16.17
C ARG A 136 -12.83 1.55 -15.40
N ILE A 137 -13.94 0.90 -15.80
CA ILE A 137 -14.46 -0.29 -15.12
C ILE A 137 -13.41 -1.40 -15.16
N GLY A 138 -12.83 -1.69 -16.33
CA GLY A 138 -11.78 -2.70 -16.46
C GLY A 138 -10.52 -2.37 -15.64
N TRP A 139 -10.10 -1.10 -15.62
CA TRP A 139 -8.96 -0.65 -14.81
C TRP A 139 -9.21 -0.76 -13.32
N VAL A 140 -10.42 -0.46 -12.86
CA VAL A 140 -10.82 -0.65 -11.46
C VAL A 140 -10.80 -2.12 -11.08
N GLY A 141 -11.31 -3.00 -11.94
CA GLY A 141 -11.27 -4.45 -11.72
C GLY A 141 -9.83 -4.98 -11.60
N VAL A 142 -8.97 -4.61 -12.56
CA VAL A 142 -7.56 -5.06 -12.54
C VAL A 142 -6.81 -4.51 -11.34
N LYS A 143 -6.93 -3.21 -11.02
CA LYS A 143 -6.24 -2.66 -9.84
C LYS A 143 -6.69 -3.34 -8.54
N GLN A 144 -7.99 -3.69 -8.44
CA GLN A 144 -8.55 -4.31 -7.24
C GLN A 144 -8.02 -5.74 -7.03
N SER A 145 -7.67 -6.46 -8.10
CA SER A 145 -7.02 -7.76 -7.98
C SER A 145 -5.62 -7.68 -7.32
N GLY A 146 -5.03 -6.49 -7.23
CA GLY A 146 -3.78 -6.26 -6.53
C GLY A 146 -3.84 -6.64 -5.04
N VAL A 147 -5.00 -6.47 -4.39
CA VAL A 147 -5.21 -6.90 -3.00
C VAL A 147 -5.08 -8.43 -2.89
N GLN A 148 -5.74 -9.16 -3.80
CA GLN A 148 -5.71 -10.62 -3.80
C GLN A 148 -4.34 -11.17 -4.22
N ALA A 149 -3.68 -10.51 -5.18
CA ALA A 149 -2.32 -10.86 -5.57
C ALA A 149 -1.34 -10.68 -4.40
N ALA A 150 -1.45 -9.58 -3.65
CA ALA A 150 -0.62 -9.34 -2.46
C ALA A 150 -0.92 -10.34 -1.34
N GLN A 151 -2.18 -10.75 -1.17
CA GLN A 151 -2.55 -11.79 -0.21
C GLN A 151 -1.93 -13.14 -0.58
N LEU A 152 -2.00 -13.53 -1.85
CA LEU A 152 -1.39 -14.77 -2.35
C LEU A 152 0.13 -14.73 -2.18
N VAL A 153 0.78 -13.69 -2.68
CA VAL A 153 2.23 -13.51 -2.59
C VAL A 153 2.66 -13.44 -1.12
N GLY A 154 1.96 -12.68 -0.30
CA GLY A 154 2.23 -12.57 1.14
C GLY A 154 2.08 -13.91 1.86
N GLY A 155 1.02 -14.66 1.57
CA GLY A 155 0.77 -15.99 2.15
C GLY A 155 1.82 -17.05 1.77
N LEU A 156 2.49 -16.90 0.63
CA LEU A 156 3.57 -17.79 0.22
C LEU A 156 4.96 -17.29 0.68
N PHE A 157 5.20 -15.99 0.50
CA PHE A 157 6.51 -15.38 0.79
C PHE A 157 6.81 -15.33 2.29
N PHE A 158 5.88 -14.79 3.09
CA PHE A 158 6.18 -14.53 4.51
C PHE A 158 6.42 -15.81 5.32
N PRO A 159 5.64 -16.91 5.21
CA PRO A 159 5.95 -18.13 5.92
C PRO A 159 7.33 -18.70 5.53
N ALA A 160 7.61 -18.79 4.22
CA ALA A 160 8.88 -19.32 3.74
C ALA A 160 10.07 -18.47 4.18
N ALA A 161 9.97 -17.14 4.01
CA ALA A 161 11.02 -16.21 4.41
C ALA A 161 11.20 -16.16 5.94
N SER A 162 10.11 -16.25 6.71
CA SER A 162 10.19 -16.23 8.18
C SER A 162 10.79 -17.51 8.76
N LEU A 163 10.58 -18.66 8.15
CA LEU A 163 11.23 -19.90 8.53
C LEU A 163 12.73 -19.87 8.25
N ALA A 164 13.15 -19.26 7.13
CA ALA A 164 14.55 -19.20 6.72
C ALA A 164 15.34 -18.07 7.41
N LEU A 165 14.75 -16.91 7.60
CA LEU A 165 15.44 -15.66 8.00
C LEU A 165 14.85 -15.03 9.26
N GLY A 166 13.87 -15.66 9.87
CA GLY A 166 13.07 -15.09 10.95
C GLY A 166 12.15 -13.97 10.46
N TRP A 167 11.28 -13.49 11.35
CA TRP A 167 10.37 -12.36 11.04
C TRP A 167 11.12 -11.12 10.54
N THR A 168 12.25 -10.78 11.19
CA THR A 168 13.06 -9.61 10.81
C THR A 168 13.50 -9.67 9.35
N GLY A 169 14.08 -10.80 8.94
CA GLY A 169 14.56 -10.99 7.57
C GLY A 169 13.42 -10.96 6.55
N ALA A 170 12.30 -11.60 6.86
CA ALA A 170 11.11 -11.60 6.00
C ALA A 170 10.54 -10.18 5.82
N ALA A 171 10.37 -9.44 6.91
CA ALA A 171 9.81 -8.09 6.87
C ALA A 171 10.75 -7.08 6.17
N LEU A 172 12.07 -7.16 6.41
CA LEU A 172 13.05 -6.33 5.70
C LEU A 172 13.13 -6.69 4.21
N GLY A 173 13.09 -7.95 3.85
CA GLY A 173 13.02 -8.38 2.45
C GLY A 173 11.79 -7.83 1.73
N ALA A 174 10.63 -7.90 2.38
CA ALA A 174 9.40 -7.28 1.86
C ALA A 174 9.53 -5.76 1.77
N ALA A 175 10.16 -5.09 2.75
CA ALA A 175 10.38 -3.64 2.72
C ALA A 175 11.26 -3.22 1.53
N VAL A 176 12.31 -3.99 1.21
CA VAL A 176 13.17 -3.74 0.03
C VAL A 176 12.37 -3.89 -1.27
N LEU A 177 11.53 -4.92 -1.39
CA LEU A 177 10.66 -5.09 -2.57
C LEU A 177 9.69 -3.93 -2.73
N ILE A 178 9.05 -3.49 -1.64
CA ILE A 178 8.15 -2.32 -1.66
C ILE A 178 8.92 -1.05 -2.00
N GLY A 179 10.14 -0.88 -1.51
CA GLY A 179 11.02 0.24 -1.87
C GLY A 179 11.36 0.27 -3.36
N ALA A 180 11.64 -0.87 -3.96
CA ALA A 180 11.86 -0.98 -5.41
C ALA A 180 10.58 -0.61 -6.21
N LEU A 181 9.41 -1.10 -5.77
CA LEU A 181 8.12 -0.73 -6.37
C LEU A 181 7.83 0.77 -6.20
N TRP A 182 8.23 1.37 -5.09
CA TRP A 182 8.12 2.82 -4.88
C TRP A 182 8.90 3.61 -5.92
N VAL A 183 10.16 3.27 -6.16
CA VAL A 183 10.99 3.91 -7.20
C VAL A 183 10.31 3.78 -8.58
N LEU A 184 9.85 2.58 -8.94
CA LEU A 184 9.11 2.36 -10.19
C LEU A 184 7.83 3.20 -10.27
N ALA A 185 7.11 3.32 -9.16
CA ALA A 185 5.89 4.12 -9.09
C ALA A 185 6.16 5.61 -9.32
N LEU A 186 7.26 6.15 -8.78
CA LEU A 186 7.65 7.54 -8.98
C LEU A 186 8.01 7.86 -10.45
N VAL A 187 8.59 6.89 -11.16
CA VAL A 187 8.92 7.02 -12.59
C VAL A 187 7.65 6.95 -13.45
N ALA A 188 6.74 6.04 -13.12
CA ALA A 188 5.52 5.80 -13.90
C ALA A 188 4.36 6.76 -13.55
N ALA A 189 4.44 7.46 -12.41
CA ALA A 189 3.37 8.35 -11.96
C ALA A 189 3.16 9.53 -12.91
N PRO A 190 1.94 9.77 -13.37
CA PRO A 190 1.64 10.93 -14.19
C PRO A 190 1.90 12.22 -13.40
N PRO A 191 2.35 13.29 -14.05
CA PRO A 191 2.46 14.61 -13.43
C PRO A 191 1.04 15.20 -13.25
N LEU A 192 0.29 14.69 -12.27
CA LEU A 192 -0.95 15.31 -11.84
C LEU A 192 -0.55 16.50 -10.99
N ARG A 193 -0.48 17.68 -11.61
CA ARG A 193 -0.32 18.93 -10.91
C ARG A 193 -1.62 19.24 -10.14
N SER A 194 -1.47 19.91 -9.01
CA SER A 194 -2.54 20.54 -8.22
C SER A 194 -3.21 21.73 -8.95
N GLU A 195 -3.13 21.81 -10.28
CA GLU A 195 -3.46 22.97 -11.10
C GLU A 195 -4.88 23.00 -11.67
N GLU A 196 -5.76 22.08 -11.29
CA GLU A 196 -7.18 22.27 -11.59
C GLU A 196 -7.94 23.06 -10.49
N ARG A 197 -7.29 24.07 -9.94
CA ARG A 197 -7.96 25.13 -9.20
C ARG A 197 -7.80 26.45 -9.96
N ARG A 198 -8.58 26.66 -10.99
CA ARG A 198 -9.07 27.98 -11.41
C ARG A 198 -10.44 27.84 -12.05
#